data_ed6f9e8b0f604e201153d2505c4957ed
#
_entry.id   ed6f9e8b0f604e201153d2505c4957ed
#
_cell.length_a   1.000
_cell.length_b   1.000
_cell.length_c   1.000
_cell.angle_alpha   90.00
_cell.angle_beta   90.00
_cell.angle_gamma   90.00
#
_symmetry.space_group_name_H-M   'P 1'
#
loop_
_entity.id
_entity.type
_entity.pdbx_description
1 polymer ?
#
loop_
_entity_poly.entity_id
_entity_poly.type
_entity_poly.pdbx_seq_one_letter_code
_entity_poly.pdbx_strand_id
1 'polypeptide(L)'
;YLAPERDSGDQEIAAALTLLAEVLGGGITSYLTEKLQFESQIAVHSVAYYRGVSLDETTFDVYVVPSSDVSLQEAEDAMDVVLAQFLKEGVDPEQLERIKYQLRASEIYARDNVDGIANRYGRALASGLTVQDIQDWPEILQAVTPEDIMAAARSVFNREASVTGWLMREDEVTQ
;
A
#
# COMPACT_ATOMS: atom_id res chain seq x y z
N TYR A 1 -6.07 0.48 8.41
CA TYR A 1 -5.86 1.89 8.76
C TYR A 1 -6.75 2.76 7.89
N LEU A 2 -7.41 3.77 8.50
CA LEU A 2 -8.12 4.80 7.77
C LEU A 2 -7.13 5.66 6.98
N ALA A 3 -7.45 5.97 5.74
CA ALA A 3 -6.60 6.75 4.86
C ALA A 3 -7.44 7.71 4.01
N PRO A 4 -6.92 8.89 3.64
CA PRO A 4 -7.61 9.77 2.71
C PRO A 4 -7.71 9.12 1.34
N GLU A 5 -8.75 9.48 0.61
CA GLU A 5 -8.90 9.15 -0.80
C GLU A 5 -7.97 10.02 -1.67
N ARG A 6 -7.90 9.69 -2.94
CA ARG A 6 -7.26 10.53 -3.95
C ARG A 6 -8.22 11.62 -4.37
N ASP A 7 -7.98 12.82 -3.89
CA ASP A 7 -8.84 13.99 -4.13
C ASP A 7 -8.43 14.77 -5.40
N SER A 8 -9.42 15.37 -6.05
CA SER A 8 -9.19 16.19 -7.24
C SER A 8 -8.45 17.46 -6.87
N GLY A 9 -7.32 17.70 -7.55
CA GLY A 9 -6.48 18.89 -7.33
C GLY A 9 -5.53 18.81 -6.14
N ASP A 10 -5.61 17.76 -5.28
CA ASP A 10 -4.68 17.49 -4.16
C ASP A 10 -4.37 15.99 -4.11
N GLN A 11 -3.45 15.55 -4.95
CA GLN A 11 -3.15 14.13 -5.14
C GLN A 11 -1.84 13.67 -4.49
N GLU A 12 -1.09 14.57 -3.88
CA GLU A 12 0.28 14.32 -3.39
C GLU A 12 0.29 13.27 -2.27
N ILE A 13 -0.64 13.37 -1.31
CA ILE A 13 -0.76 12.39 -0.21
C ILE A 13 -1.14 11.01 -0.77
N ALA A 14 -2.10 10.96 -1.69
CA ALA A 14 -2.50 9.72 -2.33
C ALA A 14 -1.36 9.07 -3.15
N ALA A 15 -0.53 9.88 -3.80
CA ALA A 15 0.66 9.40 -4.50
C ALA A 15 1.70 8.83 -3.54
N ALA A 16 1.94 9.50 -2.42
CA ALA A 16 2.83 9.02 -1.37
C ALA A 16 2.33 7.71 -0.76
N LEU A 17 1.03 7.57 -0.49
CA LEU A 17 0.40 6.33 0.01
C LEU A 17 0.45 5.19 -1.02
N THR A 18 0.29 5.51 -2.31
CA THR A 18 0.45 4.52 -3.38
C THR A 18 1.87 3.95 -3.40
N LEU A 19 2.89 4.82 -3.34
CA LEU A 19 4.28 4.38 -3.30
C LEU A 19 4.64 3.72 -1.97
N LEU A 20 4.07 4.14 -0.85
CA LEU A 20 4.20 3.45 0.44
C LEU A 20 3.71 2.00 0.35
N ALA A 21 2.55 1.76 -0.29
CA ALA A 21 2.03 0.42 -0.48
C ALA A 21 2.98 -0.45 -1.32
N GLU A 22 3.56 0.11 -2.38
CA GLU A 22 4.55 -0.58 -3.21
C GLU A 22 5.86 -0.88 -2.45
N VAL A 23 6.37 0.08 -1.68
CA VAL A 23 7.58 -0.10 -0.84
C VAL A 23 7.36 -1.19 0.20
N LEU A 24 6.21 -1.19 0.88
CA LEU A 24 5.90 -2.15 1.94
C LEU A 24 5.52 -3.52 1.41
N GLY A 25 4.70 -3.60 0.35
CA GLY A 25 4.07 -4.85 -0.09
C GLY A 25 4.10 -5.12 -1.60
N GLY A 26 4.75 -4.29 -2.40
CA GLY A 26 4.76 -4.37 -3.87
C GLY A 26 5.69 -5.44 -4.45
N GLY A 27 5.63 -6.67 -3.96
CA GLY A 27 6.34 -7.78 -4.56
C GLY A 27 7.42 -8.42 -3.66
N ILE A 28 8.25 -9.28 -4.26
CA ILE A 28 9.18 -10.17 -3.53
C ILE A 28 10.31 -9.42 -2.81
N THR A 29 10.64 -8.21 -3.23
CA THR A 29 11.68 -7.36 -2.62
C THR A 29 11.11 -6.24 -1.76
N SER A 30 9.82 -6.33 -1.40
CA SER A 30 9.16 -5.37 -0.55
C SER A 30 9.57 -5.53 0.91
N TYR A 31 9.46 -4.47 1.70
CA TYR A 31 9.92 -4.42 3.08
C TYR A 31 9.25 -5.50 3.97
N LEU A 32 7.93 -5.67 3.86
CA LEU A 32 7.21 -6.69 4.62
C LEU A 32 7.63 -8.10 4.21
N THR A 33 7.84 -8.35 2.92
CA THR A 33 8.28 -9.66 2.43
C THR A 33 9.66 -10.00 2.97
N GLU A 34 10.59 -9.07 2.94
CA GLU A 34 11.93 -9.26 3.49
C GLU A 34 11.87 -9.58 4.99
N LYS A 35 11.17 -8.77 5.79
CA LYS A 35 11.15 -8.88 7.24
C LYS A 35 10.30 -10.05 7.75
N LEU A 36 9.10 -10.27 7.19
CA LEU A 36 8.17 -11.26 7.69
C LEU A 36 8.31 -12.64 7.05
N GLN A 37 8.73 -12.70 5.77
CA GLN A 37 8.81 -13.98 5.06
C GLN A 37 10.24 -14.52 5.02
N PHE A 38 11.25 -13.69 4.78
CA PHE A 38 12.63 -14.17 4.61
C PHE A 38 13.44 -14.12 5.90
N GLU A 39 13.42 -13.02 6.64
CA GLU A 39 14.22 -12.89 7.86
C GLU A 39 13.60 -13.65 9.04
N SER A 40 12.36 -13.33 9.41
CA SER A 40 11.70 -13.94 10.58
C SER A 40 10.93 -15.23 10.30
N GLN A 41 10.56 -15.48 9.04
CA GLN A 41 9.78 -16.64 8.60
C GLN A 41 8.41 -16.79 9.31
N ILE A 42 7.90 -15.69 9.86
CA ILE A 42 6.60 -15.64 10.56
C ILE A 42 5.44 -15.74 9.57
N ALA A 43 5.62 -15.25 8.35
CA ALA A 43 4.58 -15.24 7.33
C ALA A 43 4.98 -16.03 6.08
N VAL A 44 4.01 -16.64 5.43
CA VAL A 44 4.14 -17.22 4.09
C VAL A 44 3.74 -16.21 3.01
N HIS A 45 2.99 -15.17 3.36
CA HIS A 45 2.60 -14.09 2.47
C HIS A 45 2.35 -12.80 3.23
N SER A 46 2.81 -11.69 2.68
CA SER A 46 2.55 -10.34 3.19
C SER A 46 2.39 -9.38 2.05
N VAL A 47 1.49 -8.41 2.18
CA VAL A 47 1.22 -7.42 1.15
C VAL A 47 0.60 -6.16 1.78
N ALA A 48 0.79 -5.03 1.14
CA ALA A 48 0.14 -3.77 1.49
C ALA A 48 -0.65 -3.22 0.30
N TYR A 49 -1.77 -2.58 0.57
CA TYR A 49 -2.63 -1.96 -0.43
C TYR A 49 -3.08 -0.57 0.01
N TYR A 50 -3.16 0.33 -0.93
CA TYR A 50 -3.87 1.58 -0.80
C TYR A 50 -4.94 1.70 -1.88
N ARG A 51 -6.17 2.01 -1.48
CA ARG A 51 -7.34 2.07 -2.37
C ARG A 51 -7.75 3.51 -2.68
N GLY A 52 -6.81 4.36 -3.08
CA GLY A 52 -7.02 5.79 -3.23
C GLY A 52 -8.17 6.23 -4.14
N VAL A 53 -8.54 5.45 -5.16
CA VAL A 53 -9.68 5.77 -6.04
C VAL A 53 -10.97 5.37 -5.36
N SER A 54 -11.49 6.25 -4.50
CA SER A 54 -12.71 6.13 -3.71
C SER A 54 -13.48 7.45 -3.75
N LEU A 55 -14.76 7.43 -3.42
CA LEU A 55 -15.61 8.63 -3.36
C LEU A 55 -15.44 9.40 -2.04
N ASP A 56 -14.94 8.75 -1.01
CA ASP A 56 -14.79 9.25 0.35
C ASP A 56 -13.59 8.55 1.01
N GLU A 57 -13.27 8.87 2.26
CA GLU A 57 -12.21 8.23 3.02
C GLU A 57 -12.14 6.72 2.77
N THR A 58 -10.94 6.22 2.65
CA THR A 58 -10.65 4.85 2.27
C THR A 58 -9.70 4.18 3.27
N THR A 59 -9.05 3.10 2.86
CA THR A 59 -8.18 2.34 3.73
C THR A 59 -6.78 2.15 3.12
N PHE A 60 -5.80 2.11 4.01
CA PHE A 60 -4.50 1.52 3.77
C PHE A 60 -4.47 0.16 4.48
N ASP A 61 -4.42 -0.90 3.71
CA ASP A 61 -4.56 -2.27 4.20
C ASP A 61 -3.20 -2.98 4.21
N VAL A 62 -2.92 -3.70 5.29
CA VAL A 62 -1.77 -4.61 5.41
C VAL A 62 -2.31 -6.01 5.69
N TYR A 63 -1.89 -6.99 4.88
CA TYR A 63 -2.29 -8.38 5.03
C TYR A 63 -1.08 -9.25 5.32
N VAL A 64 -1.24 -10.15 6.29
CA VAL A 64 -0.23 -11.14 6.63
C VAL A 64 -0.90 -12.51 6.74
N VAL A 65 -0.36 -13.49 6.05
CA VAL A 65 -0.74 -14.90 6.19
C VAL A 65 0.37 -15.59 6.99
N PRO A 66 0.10 -15.99 8.23
CA PRO A 66 1.12 -16.60 9.08
C PRO A 66 1.59 -17.97 8.54
N SER A 67 2.79 -18.37 8.93
CA SER A 67 3.29 -19.74 8.77
C SER A 67 2.45 -20.71 9.62
N SER A 68 2.49 -21.99 9.29
CA SER A 68 1.59 -23.01 9.88
C SER A 68 1.71 -23.21 11.40
N ASP A 69 2.84 -22.83 11.96
CA ASP A 69 3.21 -22.95 13.37
C ASP A 69 3.18 -21.60 14.12
N VAL A 70 2.72 -20.54 13.46
CA VAL A 70 2.61 -19.18 14.00
C VAL A 70 1.14 -18.84 14.23
N SER A 71 0.81 -18.38 15.43
CA SER A 71 -0.54 -17.89 15.74
C SER A 71 -0.86 -16.56 15.08
N LEU A 72 -2.15 -16.24 14.94
CA LEU A 72 -2.60 -14.95 14.41
C LEU A 72 -2.12 -13.77 15.28
N GLN A 73 -2.08 -13.95 16.60
CA GLN A 73 -1.57 -12.93 17.53
C GLN A 73 -0.08 -12.67 17.30
N GLU A 74 0.74 -13.72 17.19
CA GLU A 74 2.17 -13.57 16.91
C GLU A 74 2.43 -12.89 15.56
N ALA A 75 1.62 -13.21 14.55
CA ALA A 75 1.72 -12.56 13.25
C ALA A 75 1.33 -11.08 13.29
N GLU A 76 0.27 -10.71 14.05
CA GLU A 76 -0.11 -9.32 14.26
C GLU A 76 0.97 -8.54 15.01
N ASP A 77 1.48 -9.09 16.10
CA ASP A 77 2.54 -8.46 16.89
C ASP A 77 3.81 -8.26 16.06
N ALA A 78 4.19 -9.23 15.24
CA ALA A 78 5.33 -9.12 14.34
C ALA A 78 5.11 -8.05 13.24
N MET A 79 3.91 -7.98 12.66
CA MET A 79 3.55 -6.95 11.70
C MET A 79 3.69 -5.56 12.33
N ASP A 80 3.17 -5.35 13.54
CA ASP A 80 3.27 -4.07 14.25
C ASP A 80 4.72 -3.68 14.53
N VAL A 81 5.55 -4.64 14.94
CA VAL A 81 6.99 -4.41 15.15
C VAL A 81 7.67 -3.99 13.85
N VAL A 82 7.37 -4.66 12.74
CA VAL A 82 7.96 -4.37 11.43
C VAL A 82 7.52 -3.00 10.91
N LEU A 83 6.25 -2.61 11.07
CA LEU A 83 5.77 -1.28 10.71
C LEU A 83 6.43 -0.19 11.57
N ALA A 84 6.60 -0.43 12.88
CA ALA A 84 7.31 0.49 13.77
C ALA A 84 8.81 0.60 13.43
N GLN A 85 9.42 -0.47 12.95
CA GLN A 85 10.80 -0.50 12.47
C GLN A 85 10.92 0.31 11.17
N PHE A 86 10.02 0.11 10.21
CA PHE A 86 9.96 0.91 8.97
C PHE A 86 9.90 2.41 9.24
N LEU A 87 9.07 2.84 10.21
CA LEU A 87 8.96 4.25 10.60
C LEU A 87 10.26 4.84 11.16
N LYS A 88 11.20 4.02 11.63
CA LYS A 88 12.52 4.43 12.12
C LYS A 88 13.60 4.37 11.04
N GLU A 89 13.59 3.32 10.23
CA GLU A 89 14.60 3.09 9.20
C GLU A 89 14.36 3.96 7.97
N GLY A 90 13.10 4.18 7.62
CA GLY A 90 12.71 4.98 6.45
C GLY A 90 12.68 4.17 5.15
N VAL A 91 12.51 4.90 4.06
CA VAL A 91 12.47 4.35 2.70
C VAL A 91 13.87 4.27 2.14
N ASP A 92 14.23 3.13 1.55
CA ASP A 92 15.44 3.00 0.74
C ASP A 92 15.27 3.78 -0.58
N PRO A 93 16.09 4.83 -0.83
CA PRO A 93 15.96 5.63 -2.04
C PRO A 93 16.18 4.83 -3.33
N GLU A 94 17.06 3.82 -3.31
CA GLU A 94 17.31 2.99 -4.48
C GLU A 94 16.11 2.08 -4.79
N GLN A 95 15.47 1.54 -3.76
CA GLN A 95 14.22 0.78 -3.91
C GLN A 95 13.13 1.67 -4.48
N LEU A 96 12.96 2.89 -3.97
CA LEU A 96 11.96 3.83 -4.46
C LEU A 96 12.15 4.15 -5.94
N GLU A 97 13.38 4.43 -6.38
CA GLU A 97 13.66 4.72 -7.78
C GLU A 97 13.37 3.51 -8.69
N ARG A 98 13.65 2.28 -8.24
CA ARG A 98 13.27 1.06 -8.97
C ARG A 98 11.74 0.93 -9.10
N ILE A 99 11.00 1.19 -8.02
CA ILE A 99 9.53 1.15 -8.02
C ILE A 99 8.96 2.19 -8.99
N LYS A 100 9.42 3.43 -8.92
CA LYS A 100 9.00 4.50 -9.85
C LYS A 100 9.26 4.12 -11.30
N TYR A 101 10.42 3.56 -11.61
CA TYR A 101 10.74 3.08 -12.94
C TYR A 101 9.79 1.98 -13.41
N GLN A 102 9.47 1.00 -12.56
CA GLN A 102 8.53 -0.07 -12.86
C GLN A 102 7.11 0.45 -13.09
N LEU A 103 6.64 1.38 -12.27
CA LEU A 103 5.33 2.02 -12.44
C LEU A 103 5.25 2.79 -13.76
N ARG A 104 6.29 3.53 -14.11
CA ARG A 104 6.37 4.23 -15.39
C ARG A 104 6.35 3.27 -16.58
N ALA A 105 7.09 2.17 -16.50
CA ALA A 105 7.07 1.15 -17.54
C ALA A 105 5.69 0.52 -17.68
N SER A 106 5.04 0.16 -16.56
CA SER A 106 3.68 -0.39 -16.55
C SER A 106 2.65 0.56 -17.17
N GLU A 107 2.78 1.86 -16.92
CA GLU A 107 1.90 2.89 -17.51
C GLU A 107 2.03 2.93 -19.05
N ILE A 108 3.24 2.78 -19.58
CA ILE A 108 3.49 2.74 -21.03
C ILE A 108 2.79 1.52 -21.65
N TYR A 109 2.96 0.34 -21.05
CA TYR A 109 2.31 -0.88 -21.53
C TYR A 109 0.78 -0.86 -21.37
N ALA A 110 0.28 -0.21 -20.32
CA ALA A 110 -1.16 -0.07 -20.10
C ALA A 110 -1.88 0.73 -21.19
N ARG A 111 -1.16 1.55 -21.97
CA ARG A 111 -1.74 2.35 -23.08
C ARG A 111 -2.24 1.50 -24.24
N ASP A 112 -1.76 0.28 -24.38
CA ASP A 112 -2.21 -0.64 -25.43
C ASP A 112 -3.49 -1.40 -25.04
N ASN A 113 -3.94 -1.29 -23.78
CA ASN A 113 -5.13 -1.95 -23.26
C ASN A 113 -6.31 -0.97 -23.18
N VAL A 114 -7.15 -0.95 -24.22
CA VAL A 114 -8.30 -0.03 -24.31
C VAL A 114 -9.31 -0.26 -23.20
N ASP A 115 -9.60 -1.52 -22.85
CA ASP A 115 -10.52 -1.85 -21.75
C ASP A 115 -9.96 -1.40 -20.40
N GLY A 116 -8.67 -1.58 -20.19
CA GLY A 116 -7.96 -1.10 -18.99
C GLY A 116 -8.03 0.42 -18.86
N ILE A 117 -7.81 1.14 -19.96
CA ILE A 117 -7.95 2.60 -20.01
C ILE A 117 -9.39 3.02 -19.68
N ALA A 118 -10.39 2.43 -20.33
CA ALA A 118 -11.80 2.75 -20.11
C ALA A 118 -12.19 2.52 -18.64
N ASN A 119 -11.78 1.40 -18.04
CA ASN A 119 -12.02 1.09 -16.63
C ASN A 119 -11.34 2.10 -15.69
N ARG A 120 -10.08 2.48 -15.97
CA ARG A 120 -9.34 3.47 -15.17
C ARG A 120 -10.04 4.82 -15.16
N TYR A 121 -10.38 5.33 -16.35
CA TYR A 121 -11.11 6.60 -16.46
C TYR A 121 -12.50 6.51 -15.85
N GLY A 122 -13.24 5.43 -16.11
CA GLY A 122 -14.59 5.24 -15.56
C GLY A 122 -14.62 5.25 -14.04
N ARG A 123 -13.71 4.52 -13.39
CA ARG A 123 -13.61 4.51 -11.92
C ARG A 123 -13.20 5.87 -11.36
N ALA A 124 -12.18 6.49 -11.93
CA ALA A 124 -11.69 7.77 -11.46
C ALA A 124 -12.75 8.88 -11.57
N LEU A 125 -13.42 8.98 -12.72
CA LEU A 125 -14.50 9.94 -12.92
C LEU A 125 -15.71 9.69 -12.01
N ALA A 126 -16.03 8.41 -11.75
CA ALA A 126 -17.11 8.04 -10.83
C ALA A 126 -16.79 8.35 -9.36
N SER A 127 -15.50 8.45 -8.99
CA SER A 127 -15.04 8.85 -7.66
C SER A 127 -14.75 10.36 -7.52
N GLY A 128 -15.13 11.19 -8.50
CA GLY A 128 -14.97 12.64 -8.40
C GLY A 128 -13.69 13.21 -9.01
N LEU A 129 -12.77 12.37 -9.49
CA LEU A 129 -11.57 12.83 -10.19
C LEU A 129 -11.91 13.35 -11.59
N THR A 130 -11.08 14.23 -12.10
CA THR A 130 -11.16 14.77 -13.46
C THR A 130 -10.27 14.02 -14.45
N VAL A 131 -10.47 14.25 -15.73
CA VAL A 131 -9.57 13.75 -16.78
C VAL A 131 -8.14 14.26 -16.57
N GLN A 132 -7.99 15.51 -16.15
CA GLN A 132 -6.70 16.12 -15.88
C GLN A 132 -5.97 15.42 -14.73
N ASP A 133 -6.68 15.13 -13.63
CA ASP A 133 -6.11 14.37 -12.49
C ASP A 133 -5.56 13.02 -12.92
N ILE A 134 -6.25 12.34 -13.84
CA ILE A 134 -5.79 11.04 -14.36
C ILE A 134 -4.54 11.20 -15.22
N GLN A 135 -4.48 12.25 -16.02
CA GLN A 135 -3.35 12.53 -16.92
C GLN A 135 -2.10 12.97 -16.18
N ASP A 136 -2.24 13.75 -15.11
CA ASP A 136 -1.13 14.27 -14.30
C ASP A 136 -0.58 13.22 -13.32
N TRP A 137 -1.35 12.19 -13.01
CA TRP A 137 -1.01 11.18 -12.02
C TRP A 137 0.39 10.54 -12.19
N PRO A 138 0.83 10.15 -13.39
CA PRO A 138 2.17 9.58 -13.57
C PRO A 138 3.28 10.55 -13.17
N GLU A 139 3.11 11.84 -13.42
CA GLU A 139 4.10 12.87 -13.07
C GLU A 139 4.11 13.14 -11.57
N ILE A 140 2.94 13.18 -10.94
CA ILE A 140 2.79 13.32 -9.48
C ILE A 140 3.49 12.15 -8.78
N LEU A 141 3.28 10.90 -9.20
CA LEU A 141 3.97 9.73 -8.66
C LEU A 141 5.50 9.85 -8.79
N GLN A 142 6.00 10.36 -9.91
CA GLN A 142 7.44 10.52 -10.10
C GLN A 142 8.05 11.62 -9.20
N ALA A 143 7.26 12.62 -8.82
CA ALA A 143 7.71 13.73 -7.98
C ALA A 143 7.82 13.37 -6.48
N VAL A 144 7.14 12.33 -6.00
CA VAL A 144 7.13 11.92 -4.59
C VAL A 144 8.55 11.62 -4.10
N THR A 145 8.89 12.14 -2.93
CA THR A 145 10.19 11.92 -2.25
C THR A 145 10.09 10.85 -1.15
N PRO A 146 11.20 10.30 -0.66
CA PRO A 146 11.20 9.46 0.54
C PRO A 146 10.56 10.14 1.74
N GLU A 147 10.77 11.45 1.90
CA GLU A 147 10.21 12.27 2.98
C GLU A 147 8.68 12.33 2.91
N ASP A 148 8.11 12.45 1.71
CA ASP A 148 6.65 12.46 1.49
C ASP A 148 6.04 11.11 1.89
N ILE A 149 6.68 10.00 1.49
CA ILE A 149 6.25 8.65 1.87
C ILE A 149 6.30 8.48 3.39
N MET A 150 7.36 8.96 4.05
CA MET A 150 7.49 8.86 5.50
C MET A 150 6.48 9.76 6.24
N ALA A 151 6.14 10.92 5.68
CA ALA A 151 5.09 11.77 6.23
C ALA A 151 3.71 11.08 6.12
N ALA A 152 3.39 10.51 4.96
CA ALA A 152 2.17 9.74 4.73
C ALA A 152 2.10 8.50 5.66
N ALA A 153 3.20 7.75 5.81
CA ALA A 153 3.26 6.58 6.69
C ALA A 153 2.96 6.96 8.15
N ARG A 154 3.54 8.05 8.65
CA ARG A 154 3.28 8.53 10.02
C ARG A 154 1.83 8.99 10.23
N SER A 155 1.19 9.55 9.20
CA SER A 155 -0.20 9.98 9.30
C SER A 155 -1.18 8.80 9.31
N VAL A 156 -0.89 7.75 8.53
CA VAL A 156 -1.79 6.59 8.35
C VAL A 156 -1.59 5.54 9.45
N PHE A 157 -0.35 5.24 9.87
CA PHE A 157 -0.11 4.19 10.88
C PHE A 157 -0.48 4.65 12.29
N ASN A 158 -1.74 5.05 12.44
CA ASN A 158 -2.36 5.38 13.72
C ASN A 158 -3.26 4.21 14.18
N ARG A 159 -2.89 3.52 15.25
CA ARG A 159 -3.68 2.40 15.79
C ARG A 159 -5.07 2.79 16.26
N GLU A 160 -5.29 4.02 16.70
CA GLU A 160 -6.61 4.51 17.11
C GLU A 160 -7.58 4.64 15.91
N ALA A 161 -7.04 4.75 14.69
CA ALA A 161 -7.79 4.80 13.44
C ALA A 161 -7.57 3.51 12.61
N SER A 162 -7.50 2.35 13.26
CA SER A 162 -7.28 1.07 12.60
C SER A 162 -8.20 -0.02 13.13
N VAL A 163 -8.40 -1.05 12.30
CA VAL A 163 -9.12 -2.28 12.66
C VAL A 163 -8.29 -3.46 12.19
N THR A 164 -8.08 -4.43 13.08
CA THR A 164 -7.50 -5.74 12.72
C THR A 164 -8.61 -6.79 12.66
N GLY A 165 -8.63 -7.56 11.58
CA GLY A 165 -9.53 -8.70 11.39
C GLY A 165 -8.73 -10.00 11.30
N TRP A 166 -9.13 -11.02 12.04
CA TRP A 166 -8.55 -12.36 11.97
C TRP A 166 -9.47 -13.31 11.23
N LEU A 167 -8.93 -14.02 10.25
CA LEU A 167 -9.63 -15.11 9.60
C LEU A 167 -9.21 -16.44 10.25
N MET A 168 -10.13 -17.05 10.98
CA MET A 168 -9.93 -18.31 11.70
C MET A 168 -10.82 -19.41 11.14
N ARG A 169 -10.47 -20.67 11.39
CA ARG A 169 -11.36 -21.80 11.15
C ARG A 169 -12.49 -21.81 12.17
N GLU A 170 -13.64 -22.35 11.82
CA GLU A 170 -14.84 -22.37 12.66
C GLU A 170 -14.61 -23.14 13.97
N ASP A 171 -13.77 -24.17 13.96
CA ASP A 171 -13.39 -24.98 15.12
C ASP A 171 -12.42 -24.26 16.08
N GLU A 172 -11.77 -23.19 15.65
CA GLU A 172 -10.86 -22.38 16.47
C GLU A 172 -11.56 -21.20 17.19
N VAL A 173 -12.78 -20.85 16.77
CA VAL A 173 -13.56 -19.74 17.35
C VAL A 173 -14.14 -20.09 18.73
N THR A 174 -14.13 -21.34 19.16
CA THR A 174 -14.82 -21.84 20.37
C THR A 174 -13.90 -22.01 21.58
N GLN A 175 -12.68 -21.57 21.55
CA GLN A 175 -11.72 -21.55 22.66
C GLN A 175 -11.46 -20.10 23.09
#